data_94965ca166a00cc548eeba5981552985
#
_entry.id   94965ca166a00cc548eeba5981552985
#
_cell.length_a   1.000
_cell.length_b   1.000
_cell.length_c   1.000
_cell.angle_alpha   90.00
_cell.angle_beta   90.00
_cell.angle_gamma   90.00
#
_symmetry.space_group_name_H-M   'P 1'
#
loop_
_entity.id
_entity.type
_entity.pdbx_description
1 polymer ?
#
loop_
_entity_poly.entity_id
_entity_poly.type
_entity_poly.pdbx_seq_one_letter_code
_entity_poly.pdbx_strand_id
1 'polypeptide(L)'
;LGIAPEEAKKLRRQAEAVWSLWGNYADAAERLDFNEIQFLALRKIIEDGEIIAVPTFIKDSRRPLGRALELIEADRLVSPPGKTEIIQGVELGAERRQPVRYWLRKAPMVKRDYEIEQQKYVGIPAKDNRGRPMLLHIFPVSRPGQVRGVPYFAPVLSYFKDLGDYLEAEVVAARVAACLAVFITKADAYGSAVAGATTTDSSGNRIQTLEPGMIPYLNVGEDIKVVDPKGRGGETFGGMLNGLLRIIGASLGMPYELLLKDFSQTNYSSARAALLEGRRMFMQWRGWFARKFCQPVWEMVLEEAWLRGLFEAQDFYRDREELCRVSWVGGGWGWVDPVKEVEASKLAVDYGLSTLAEEAAGQGRDWEETLEQRQQEQERIKELGLAIPAAVKSPPEPPAQEQRQ
;
A
#
# COMPACT_ATOMS: atom_id res chain seq x y z
N LEU A 1 31.67 -14.20 11.10
CA LEU A 1 31.70 -15.61 11.56
C LEU A 1 33.12 -16.24 11.50
N GLY A 2 34.06 -15.66 10.76
CA GLY A 2 35.39 -16.28 10.58
C GLY A 2 35.39 -17.62 9.83
N ILE A 3 34.29 -17.93 9.12
CA ILE A 3 34.14 -19.14 8.27
C ILE A 3 34.76 -18.90 6.88
N ALA A 4 35.18 -20.00 6.24
CA ALA A 4 35.72 -19.93 4.87
C ALA A 4 34.66 -19.40 3.88
N PRO A 5 35.07 -18.64 2.85
CA PRO A 5 34.12 -18.07 1.88
C PRO A 5 33.20 -19.12 1.21
N GLU A 6 33.76 -20.31 0.93
CA GLU A 6 32.98 -21.42 0.34
C GLU A 6 31.91 -21.95 1.29
N GLU A 7 32.21 -22.05 2.58
CA GLU A 7 31.26 -22.46 3.59
C GLU A 7 30.14 -21.40 3.77
N ALA A 8 30.51 -20.11 3.76
CA ALA A 8 29.56 -19.02 3.78
C ALA A 8 28.62 -19.04 2.56
N LYS A 9 29.15 -19.34 1.37
CA LYS A 9 28.35 -19.49 0.14
C LYS A 9 27.41 -20.69 0.23
N LYS A 10 27.87 -21.82 0.79
CA LYS A 10 27.01 -23.00 1.03
C LYS A 10 25.85 -22.68 1.95
N LEU A 11 26.11 -22.03 3.09
CA LEU A 11 25.10 -21.65 4.06
C LEU A 11 24.06 -20.68 3.45
N ARG A 12 24.50 -19.68 2.68
CA ARG A 12 23.58 -18.77 1.99
C ARG A 12 22.62 -19.54 1.06
N ARG A 13 23.17 -20.40 0.20
CA ARG A 13 22.33 -21.23 -0.71
C ARG A 13 21.35 -22.13 0.03
N GLN A 14 21.76 -22.74 1.14
CA GLN A 14 20.86 -23.56 1.96
C GLN A 14 19.72 -22.69 2.55
N ALA A 15 20.04 -21.50 3.08
CA ALA A 15 19.07 -20.58 3.66
C ALA A 15 18.04 -20.10 2.62
N GLU A 16 18.49 -19.72 1.43
CA GLU A 16 17.65 -19.29 0.31
C GLU A 16 16.76 -20.42 -0.22
N ALA A 17 17.32 -21.62 -0.37
CA ALA A 17 16.55 -22.79 -0.80
C ALA A 17 15.45 -23.16 0.20
N VAL A 18 15.76 -23.13 1.50
CA VAL A 18 14.79 -23.35 2.59
C VAL A 18 13.70 -22.31 2.57
N TRP A 19 14.08 -21.03 2.42
CA TRP A 19 13.15 -19.92 2.37
C TRP A 19 12.19 -20.00 1.19
N SER A 20 12.72 -20.24 -0.01
CA SER A 20 11.93 -20.41 -1.22
C SER A 20 10.95 -21.57 -1.10
N LEU A 21 11.42 -22.69 -0.56
CA LEU A 21 10.57 -23.88 -0.35
C LEU A 21 9.48 -23.60 0.69
N TRP A 22 9.82 -22.99 1.84
CA TRP A 22 8.88 -22.65 2.90
C TRP A 22 7.84 -21.63 2.43
N GLY A 23 8.23 -20.66 1.60
CA GLY A 23 7.38 -19.58 1.12
C GLY A 23 6.05 -20.06 0.53
N ASN A 24 6.06 -21.21 -0.16
CA ASN A 24 4.85 -21.82 -0.73
C ASN A 24 3.92 -22.43 0.32
N TYR A 25 4.38 -22.62 1.55
CA TYR A 25 3.65 -23.23 2.68
C TYR A 25 3.52 -22.29 3.88
N ALA A 26 3.68 -20.99 3.65
CA ALA A 26 3.75 -20.01 4.73
C ALA A 26 2.43 -19.81 5.47
N ASP A 27 1.30 -19.95 4.80
CA ASP A 27 -0.04 -19.75 5.40
C ASP A 27 -0.49 -20.97 6.21
N ALA A 28 -1.02 -20.70 7.40
CA ALA A 28 -1.62 -21.73 8.25
C ALA A 28 -2.91 -22.32 7.67
N ALA A 29 -3.65 -21.53 6.87
CA ALA A 29 -4.87 -21.95 6.20
C ALA A 29 -4.61 -22.55 4.80
N GLU A 30 -3.35 -22.63 4.35
CA GLU A 30 -2.91 -23.18 3.07
C GLU A 30 -3.56 -22.51 1.84
N ARG A 31 -3.82 -21.20 1.93
CA ARG A 31 -4.44 -20.40 0.87
C ARG A 31 -3.48 -19.45 0.18
N LEU A 32 -2.47 -18.97 0.91
CA LEU A 32 -1.59 -17.90 0.49
C LEU A 32 -0.14 -18.37 0.53
N ASP A 33 0.65 -17.93 -0.45
CA ASP A 33 2.10 -17.97 -0.35
C ASP A 33 2.62 -16.80 0.51
N PHE A 34 3.93 -16.77 0.78
CA PHE A 34 4.49 -15.71 1.62
C PHE A 34 4.42 -14.32 0.97
N ASN A 35 4.44 -14.21 -0.35
CA ASN A 35 4.32 -12.93 -1.04
C ASN A 35 2.89 -12.39 -0.89
N GLU A 36 1.89 -13.25 -1.03
CA GLU A 36 0.49 -12.90 -0.81
C GLU A 36 0.21 -12.53 0.65
N ILE A 37 0.83 -13.23 1.61
CA ILE A 37 0.80 -12.88 3.03
C ILE A 37 1.39 -11.48 3.26
N GLN A 38 2.54 -11.16 2.66
CA GLN A 38 3.14 -9.83 2.76
C GLN A 38 2.21 -8.75 2.20
N PHE A 39 1.62 -8.99 1.04
CA PHE A 39 0.69 -8.06 0.41
C PHE A 39 -0.54 -7.82 1.29
N LEU A 40 -1.15 -8.89 1.81
CA LEU A 40 -2.30 -8.79 2.70
C LEU A 40 -1.95 -8.08 4.01
N ALA A 41 -0.80 -8.41 4.61
CA ALA A 41 -0.35 -7.79 5.86
C ALA A 41 -0.11 -6.29 5.69
N LEU A 42 0.59 -5.87 4.61
CA LEU A 42 0.82 -4.46 4.33
C LEU A 42 -0.48 -3.71 4.06
N ARG A 43 -1.39 -4.32 3.28
CA ARG A 43 -2.71 -3.75 3.03
C ARG A 43 -3.47 -3.50 4.33
N LYS A 44 -3.49 -4.47 5.25
CA LYS A 44 -4.16 -4.33 6.54
C LYS A 44 -3.52 -3.27 7.44
N ILE A 45 -2.20 -3.12 7.42
CA ILE A 45 -1.51 -2.03 8.12
C ILE A 45 -1.95 -0.67 7.59
N ILE A 46 -2.16 -0.53 6.28
CA ILE A 46 -2.63 0.72 5.67
C ILE A 46 -4.11 0.98 6.02
N GLU A 47 -4.96 -0.04 5.92
CA GLU A 47 -6.41 0.05 6.16
C GLU A 47 -6.75 0.20 7.64
N ASP A 48 -6.23 -0.69 8.49
CA ASP A 48 -6.61 -0.85 9.89
C ASP A 48 -5.56 -0.26 10.86
N GLY A 49 -4.39 0.11 10.35
CA GLY A 49 -3.26 0.65 11.12
C GLY A 49 -2.29 -0.40 11.64
N GLU A 50 -2.68 -1.66 11.71
CA GLU A 50 -1.89 -2.75 12.28
C GLU A 50 -2.31 -4.11 11.75
N ILE A 51 -1.45 -5.10 11.92
CA ILE A 51 -1.72 -6.51 11.67
C ILE A 51 -1.10 -7.37 12.76
N ILE A 52 -1.72 -8.48 13.04
CA ILE A 52 -1.23 -9.49 13.95
C ILE A 52 -0.91 -10.75 13.16
N ALA A 53 0.31 -11.27 13.33
CA ALA A 53 0.70 -12.55 12.76
C ALA A 53 1.09 -13.50 13.88
N VAL A 54 0.43 -14.65 13.96
CA VAL A 54 0.69 -15.68 14.96
C VAL A 54 1.45 -16.83 14.29
N PRO A 55 2.72 -17.04 14.68
CA PRO A 55 3.45 -18.21 14.24
C PRO A 55 2.80 -19.48 14.81
N THR A 56 2.41 -20.37 13.92
CA THR A 56 1.82 -21.68 14.28
C THR A 56 2.75 -22.82 13.86
N PHE A 57 2.46 -24.01 14.31
CA PHE A 57 3.20 -25.22 13.95
C PHE A 57 2.25 -26.31 13.46
N ILE A 58 2.33 -26.65 12.17
CA ILE A 58 1.49 -27.65 11.51
C ILE A 58 2.28 -28.95 11.42
N LYS A 59 1.72 -30.02 12.00
CA LYS A 59 2.28 -31.37 11.92
C LYS A 59 1.74 -32.06 10.66
N ASP A 60 2.38 -31.83 9.54
CA ASP A 60 2.07 -32.51 8.28
C ASP A 60 3.38 -32.95 7.63
N SER A 61 3.50 -34.23 7.33
CA SER A 61 4.69 -34.84 6.70
C SER A 61 4.92 -34.35 5.27
N ARG A 62 3.91 -33.80 4.62
CA ARG A 62 4.03 -33.26 3.26
C ARG A 62 4.68 -31.86 3.27
N ARG A 63 4.72 -31.20 4.42
CA ARG A 63 5.32 -29.87 4.54
C ARG A 63 6.83 -29.99 4.84
N PRO A 64 7.67 -29.26 4.12
CA PRO A 64 9.12 -29.27 4.37
C PRO A 64 9.45 -28.73 5.76
N LEU A 65 8.72 -27.70 6.19
CA LEU A 65 8.78 -27.07 7.51
C LEU A 65 7.35 -27.00 8.10
N GLY A 66 7.23 -27.19 9.41
CA GLY A 66 5.95 -27.11 10.12
C GLY A 66 5.54 -25.69 10.47
N ARG A 67 6.49 -24.75 10.47
CA ARG A 67 6.23 -23.34 10.78
C ARG A 67 5.30 -22.74 9.72
N ALA A 68 4.25 -22.07 10.17
CA ALA A 68 3.32 -21.34 9.35
C ALA A 68 2.85 -20.07 10.07
N LEU A 69 2.21 -19.16 9.37
CA LEU A 69 1.67 -17.91 9.88
C LEU A 69 0.15 -17.89 9.80
N GLU A 70 -0.50 -17.49 10.88
CA GLU A 70 -1.92 -17.13 10.87
C GLU A 70 -2.01 -15.60 10.98
N LEU A 71 -2.58 -14.93 9.96
CA LEU A 71 -2.87 -13.50 10.02
C LEU A 71 -4.20 -13.29 10.75
N ILE A 72 -4.20 -12.34 11.68
CA ILE A 72 -5.36 -12.00 12.52
C ILE A 72 -5.63 -10.51 12.38
N GLU A 73 -6.89 -10.16 12.14
CA GLU A 73 -7.33 -8.76 12.01
C GLU A 73 -7.25 -8.02 13.35
N ALA A 74 -6.99 -6.71 13.26
CA ALA A 74 -6.83 -5.80 14.40
C ALA A 74 -8.05 -5.76 15.34
N ASP A 75 -9.26 -5.97 14.81
CA ASP A 75 -10.51 -5.96 15.56
C ASP A 75 -10.63 -7.11 16.60
N ARG A 76 -9.82 -8.16 16.41
CA ARG A 76 -9.75 -9.28 17.34
C ARG A 76 -8.87 -9.00 18.58
N LEU A 77 -8.01 -8.00 18.52
CA LEU A 77 -7.18 -7.59 19.66
C LEU A 77 -7.99 -6.67 20.58
N VAL A 78 -8.59 -7.26 21.61
CA VAL A 78 -9.57 -6.59 22.47
C VAL A 78 -9.35 -6.98 23.95
N SER A 79 -9.49 -6.01 24.84
CA SER A 79 -9.43 -6.26 26.29
C SER A 79 -10.62 -7.11 26.76
N PRO A 80 -10.39 -8.20 27.49
CA PRO A 80 -11.47 -8.95 28.13
C PRO A 80 -12.28 -8.08 29.09
N PRO A 81 -13.60 -8.27 29.21
CA PRO A 81 -14.43 -7.52 30.13
C PRO A 81 -13.91 -7.61 31.58
N GLY A 82 -13.95 -6.51 32.31
CA GLY A 82 -13.52 -6.42 33.70
C GLY A 82 -12.01 -6.33 33.94
N LYS A 83 -11.18 -6.37 32.89
CA LYS A 83 -9.72 -6.21 32.98
C LYS A 83 -9.29 -4.81 32.54
N THR A 84 -9.33 -3.86 33.46
CA THR A 84 -9.04 -2.44 33.20
C THR A 84 -7.55 -2.14 33.00
N GLU A 85 -6.67 -3.02 33.49
CA GLU A 85 -5.22 -2.92 33.34
C GLU A 85 -4.72 -3.23 31.92
N ILE A 86 -5.57 -3.85 31.10
CA ILE A 86 -5.24 -4.21 29.72
C ILE A 86 -5.64 -3.06 28.77
N ILE A 87 -4.68 -2.53 28.04
CA ILE A 87 -4.90 -1.42 27.13
C ILE A 87 -5.23 -1.96 25.74
N GLN A 88 -6.51 -1.91 25.34
CA GLN A 88 -6.97 -2.31 24.00
C GLN A 88 -6.45 -3.71 23.58
N GLY A 89 -6.48 -4.66 24.50
CA GLY A 89 -6.04 -6.03 24.24
C GLY A 89 -4.56 -6.29 24.49
N VAL A 90 -3.76 -5.29 24.83
CA VAL A 90 -2.35 -5.44 25.13
C VAL A 90 -2.09 -5.25 26.60
N GLU A 91 -1.55 -6.29 27.24
CA GLU A 91 -1.09 -6.26 28.62
C GLU A 91 0.37 -5.82 28.66
N LEU A 92 0.66 -4.77 29.42
CA LEU A 92 1.99 -4.16 29.50
C LEU A 92 2.68 -4.55 30.81
N GLY A 93 3.98 -4.79 30.75
CA GLY A 93 4.81 -4.97 31.93
C GLY A 93 4.91 -3.71 32.78
N ALA A 94 4.93 -3.88 34.09
CA ALA A 94 4.90 -2.79 35.06
C ALA A 94 6.13 -1.86 34.96
N GLU A 95 7.32 -2.42 34.76
CA GLU A 95 8.57 -1.64 34.77
C GLU A 95 8.89 -0.91 33.49
N ARG A 96 8.84 -1.62 32.34
CA ARG A 96 9.29 -1.11 31.05
C ARG A 96 8.15 -0.82 30.09
N ARG A 97 6.92 -1.09 30.49
CA ARG A 97 5.72 -0.97 29.63
C ARG A 97 5.83 -1.74 28.29
N GLN A 98 6.67 -2.79 28.27
CA GLN A 98 6.74 -3.69 27.13
C GLN A 98 5.50 -4.58 27.08
N PRO A 99 5.03 -4.99 25.90
CA PRO A 99 3.98 -5.98 25.78
C PRO A 99 4.41 -7.31 26.42
N VAL A 100 3.62 -7.83 27.35
CA VAL A 100 3.85 -9.13 27.99
C VAL A 100 2.84 -10.18 27.53
N ARG A 101 1.63 -9.74 27.14
CA ARG A 101 0.57 -10.62 26.64
C ARG A 101 -0.36 -9.85 25.73
N TYR A 102 -0.90 -10.56 24.73
CA TYR A 102 -1.93 -10.08 23.82
C TYR A 102 -3.22 -10.87 24.02
N TRP A 103 -4.35 -10.16 24.12
CA TRP A 103 -5.65 -10.75 24.34
C TRP A 103 -6.47 -10.71 23.07
N LEU A 104 -6.72 -11.88 22.51
CA LEU A 104 -7.46 -12.02 21.25
C LEU A 104 -8.83 -12.62 21.50
N ARG A 105 -9.84 -12.08 20.85
CA ARG A 105 -11.15 -12.69 20.74
C ARG A 105 -11.07 -13.88 19.76
N LYS A 106 -11.67 -15.04 20.14
CA LYS A 106 -11.58 -16.28 19.34
C LYS A 106 -12.34 -16.21 18.01
N ALA A 107 -13.46 -15.50 17.95
CA ALA A 107 -14.31 -15.39 16.76
C ALA A 107 -14.18 -14.01 16.12
N PRO A 108 -14.15 -13.91 14.78
CA PRO A 108 -14.24 -12.62 14.08
C PRO A 108 -15.62 -11.97 14.30
N MET A 109 -15.71 -10.65 14.14
CA MET A 109 -16.94 -9.84 14.34
C MET A 109 -18.06 -10.08 13.30
N VAL A 110 -18.15 -11.22 12.64
CA VAL A 110 -19.07 -11.45 11.50
C VAL A 110 -20.55 -11.55 11.90
N LYS A 111 -20.88 -11.63 13.20
CA LYS A 111 -22.28 -11.62 13.66
C LYS A 111 -22.59 -10.37 14.49
N ARG A 112 -23.56 -9.60 14.04
CA ARG A 112 -24.26 -8.55 14.80
C ARG A 112 -25.08 -9.11 15.96
N ASP A 113 -24.66 -10.16 16.61
CA ASP A 113 -25.44 -10.79 17.63
C ASP A 113 -25.00 -10.35 19.03
N TYR A 114 -25.97 -9.91 19.76
CA TYR A 114 -26.05 -9.47 21.15
C TYR A 114 -25.55 -10.49 22.19
N GLU A 115 -24.88 -11.56 21.78
CA GLU A 115 -24.30 -12.56 22.68
C GLU A 115 -22.85 -12.17 23.09
N ILE A 116 -22.73 -10.98 23.70
CA ILE A 116 -21.45 -10.48 24.26
C ILE A 116 -20.94 -11.41 25.39
N GLU A 117 -21.80 -12.15 26.05
CA GLU A 117 -21.44 -12.96 27.21
C GLU A 117 -20.70 -14.26 26.92
N GLN A 118 -20.69 -14.77 25.68
CA GLN A 118 -19.99 -16.01 25.33
C GLN A 118 -18.70 -15.82 24.54
N GLN A 119 -18.20 -14.61 24.40
CA GLN A 119 -16.96 -14.36 23.68
C GLN A 119 -15.76 -14.93 24.49
N LYS A 120 -15.16 -15.99 23.97
CA LYS A 120 -13.96 -16.58 24.56
C LYS A 120 -12.73 -15.76 24.14
N TYR A 121 -12.00 -15.27 25.14
CA TYR A 121 -10.74 -14.56 24.94
C TYR A 121 -9.57 -15.53 25.16
N VAL A 122 -8.50 -15.35 24.41
CA VAL A 122 -7.25 -16.08 24.54
C VAL A 122 -6.13 -15.08 24.79
N GLY A 123 -5.42 -15.25 25.89
CA GLY A 123 -4.21 -14.48 26.17
C GLY A 123 -2.98 -15.20 25.63
N ILE A 124 -2.34 -14.65 24.62
CA ILE A 124 -1.10 -15.17 24.03
C ILE A 124 0.07 -14.40 24.66
N PRO A 125 1.05 -15.06 25.29
CA PRO A 125 2.26 -14.40 25.76
C PRO A 125 2.98 -13.71 24.59
N ALA A 126 3.55 -12.54 24.82
CA ALA A 126 4.33 -11.84 23.78
C ALA A 126 5.57 -12.65 23.36
N LYS A 127 6.19 -13.34 24.33
CA LYS A 127 7.36 -14.19 24.11
C LYS A 127 7.22 -15.50 24.90
N ASP A 128 7.88 -16.53 24.40
CA ASP A 128 8.04 -17.78 25.14
C ASP A 128 9.18 -17.68 26.19
N ASN A 129 9.41 -18.77 26.92
CA ASN A 129 10.46 -18.86 27.98
C ASN A 129 11.89 -18.73 27.40
N ARG A 130 12.06 -18.81 26.07
CA ARG A 130 13.36 -18.65 25.39
C ARG A 130 13.48 -17.28 24.73
N GLY A 131 12.50 -16.38 24.95
CA GLY A 131 12.49 -15.04 24.38
C GLY A 131 12.01 -14.97 22.93
N ARG A 132 11.52 -16.06 22.33
CA ARG A 132 11.00 -16.07 20.95
C ARG A 132 9.61 -15.45 20.90
N PRO A 133 9.30 -14.64 19.89
CA PRO A 133 7.98 -14.04 19.75
C PRO A 133 6.92 -15.12 19.50
N MET A 134 5.87 -15.13 20.32
CA MET A 134 4.69 -15.99 20.14
C MET A 134 3.62 -15.33 19.29
N LEU A 135 3.77 -14.03 19.05
CA LEU A 135 2.90 -13.21 18.23
C LEU A 135 3.70 -12.02 17.72
N LEU A 136 3.53 -11.68 16.46
CA LEU A 136 4.07 -10.48 15.84
C LEU A 136 2.94 -9.46 15.74
N HIS A 137 3.02 -8.38 16.51
CA HIS A 137 2.11 -7.23 16.42
C HIS A 137 2.82 -6.10 15.66
N ILE A 138 2.38 -5.82 14.45
CA ILE A 138 3.11 -5.00 13.50
C ILE A 138 2.31 -3.76 13.15
N PHE A 139 2.83 -2.60 13.51
CA PHE A 139 2.29 -1.29 13.19
C PHE A 139 3.38 -0.22 13.20
N PRO A 140 3.22 0.87 12.42
CA PRO A 140 4.11 2.02 12.49
C PRO A 140 3.86 2.79 13.78
N VAL A 141 4.93 2.99 14.55
CA VAL A 141 4.87 3.79 15.77
C VAL A 141 5.06 5.24 15.41
N SER A 142 4.05 6.08 15.65
CA SER A 142 4.08 7.52 15.37
C SER A 142 4.31 8.37 16.63
N ARG A 143 4.17 7.81 17.82
CA ARG A 143 4.41 8.51 19.10
C ARG A 143 4.96 7.55 20.17
N PRO A 144 5.80 8.04 21.09
CA PRO A 144 6.27 7.22 22.23
C PRO A 144 5.10 6.68 23.05
N GLY A 145 5.22 5.42 23.48
CA GLY A 145 4.19 4.74 24.29
C GLY A 145 2.93 4.31 23.55
N GLN A 146 2.91 4.40 22.23
CA GLN A 146 1.81 3.88 21.41
C GLN A 146 1.74 2.36 21.50
N VAL A 147 0.53 1.85 21.78
CA VAL A 147 0.27 0.42 22.01
C VAL A 147 -0.43 -0.23 20.82
N ARG A 148 -1.19 0.54 20.06
CA ARG A 148 -1.97 0.10 18.88
C ARG A 148 -1.60 0.92 17.66
N GLY A 149 -1.75 0.31 16.48
CA GLY A 149 -1.63 0.99 15.21
C GLY A 149 -2.72 2.07 15.00
N VAL A 150 -2.44 3.00 14.10
CA VAL A 150 -3.41 3.99 13.62
C VAL A 150 -3.49 3.85 12.11
N PRO A 151 -4.71 3.74 11.52
CA PRO A 151 -4.87 3.65 10.07
C PRO A 151 -4.12 4.75 9.33
N TYR A 152 -3.47 4.39 8.24
CA TYR A 152 -2.70 5.36 7.45
C TYR A 152 -3.57 6.49 6.91
N PHE A 153 -4.85 6.19 6.61
CA PHE A 153 -5.81 7.16 6.12
C PHE A 153 -6.48 7.99 7.22
N ALA A 154 -6.21 7.74 8.51
CA ALA A 154 -6.85 8.44 9.62
C ALA A 154 -6.81 9.98 9.50
N PRO A 155 -5.68 10.64 9.13
CA PRO A 155 -5.61 12.09 9.03
C PRO A 155 -6.43 12.67 7.87
N VAL A 156 -6.86 11.87 6.90
CA VAL A 156 -7.56 12.32 5.69
C VAL A 156 -9.01 11.85 5.59
N LEU A 157 -9.52 11.11 6.58
CA LEU A 157 -10.88 10.58 6.54
C LEU A 157 -11.96 11.68 6.42
N SER A 158 -11.76 12.82 7.09
CA SER A 158 -12.66 13.97 6.98
C SER A 158 -12.68 14.54 5.56
N TYR A 159 -11.51 14.67 4.95
CA TYR A 159 -11.41 15.16 3.56
C TYR A 159 -12.02 14.20 2.54
N PHE A 160 -11.93 12.89 2.76
CA PHE A 160 -12.63 11.91 1.92
C PHE A 160 -14.13 12.03 2.05
N LYS A 161 -14.64 12.27 3.25
CA LYS A 161 -16.07 12.52 3.47
C LYS A 161 -16.50 13.80 2.76
N ASP A 162 -15.78 14.92 2.99
CA ASP A 162 -16.07 16.20 2.35
C ASP A 162 -16.05 16.10 0.82
N LEU A 163 -15.11 15.32 0.27
CA LEU A 163 -15.01 15.04 -1.15
C LEU A 163 -16.23 14.27 -1.66
N GLY A 164 -16.67 13.24 -0.93
CA GLY A 164 -17.87 12.46 -1.26
C GLY A 164 -19.13 13.34 -1.24
N ASP A 165 -19.32 14.11 -0.19
CA ASP A 165 -20.45 15.03 -0.01
C ASP A 165 -20.47 16.11 -1.11
N TYR A 166 -19.29 16.64 -1.48
CA TYR A 166 -19.15 17.61 -2.57
C TYR A 166 -19.51 17.02 -3.93
N LEU A 167 -19.01 15.82 -4.25
CA LEU A 167 -19.31 15.12 -5.50
C LEU A 167 -20.82 14.84 -5.61
N GLU A 168 -21.45 14.39 -4.54
CA GLU A 168 -22.91 14.14 -4.48
C GLU A 168 -23.68 15.44 -4.73
N ALA A 169 -23.31 16.53 -4.03
CA ALA A 169 -23.95 17.84 -4.20
C ALA A 169 -23.81 18.37 -5.64
N GLU A 170 -22.65 18.18 -6.29
CA GLU A 170 -22.45 18.61 -7.68
C GLU A 170 -23.27 17.78 -8.67
N VAL A 171 -23.38 16.46 -8.47
CA VAL A 171 -24.25 15.60 -9.29
C VAL A 171 -25.71 16.00 -9.15
N VAL A 172 -26.16 16.26 -7.93
CA VAL A 172 -27.54 16.74 -7.67
C VAL A 172 -27.76 18.09 -8.34
N ALA A 173 -26.83 19.03 -8.17
CA ALA A 173 -26.91 20.36 -8.79
C ALA A 173 -26.92 20.30 -10.33
N ALA A 174 -26.12 19.42 -10.94
CA ALA A 174 -26.13 19.20 -12.37
C ALA A 174 -27.47 18.63 -12.87
N ARG A 175 -28.08 17.71 -12.12
CA ARG A 175 -29.42 17.18 -12.42
C ARG A 175 -30.47 18.27 -12.33
N VAL A 176 -30.45 19.08 -11.26
CA VAL A 176 -31.38 20.20 -11.09
C VAL A 176 -31.17 21.23 -12.21
N ALA A 177 -29.95 21.61 -12.54
CA ALA A 177 -29.66 22.53 -13.64
C ALA A 177 -30.15 22.01 -14.99
N ALA A 178 -30.05 20.70 -15.22
CA ALA A 178 -30.58 20.09 -16.46
C ALA A 178 -32.11 20.10 -16.54
N CYS A 179 -32.82 20.13 -15.38
CA CYS A 179 -34.26 20.22 -15.31
C CYS A 179 -34.79 21.67 -15.30
N LEU A 180 -34.00 22.63 -14.75
CA LEU A 180 -34.40 24.05 -14.63
C LEU A 180 -34.08 24.81 -15.91
N ALA A 181 -34.94 24.68 -16.92
CA ALA A 181 -34.74 25.44 -18.17
C ALA A 181 -35.25 26.89 -18.05
N VAL A 182 -36.33 27.15 -17.30
CA VAL A 182 -37.02 28.44 -17.40
C VAL A 182 -37.89 28.75 -16.19
N PHE A 183 -37.87 30.00 -15.69
CA PHE A 183 -38.89 30.57 -14.83
C PHE A 183 -39.74 31.56 -15.61
N ILE A 184 -41.08 31.43 -15.50
CA ILE A 184 -42.03 32.36 -16.07
C ILE A 184 -42.38 33.40 -15.02
N THR A 185 -42.04 34.69 -15.28
CA THR A 185 -42.42 35.80 -14.41
C THR A 185 -43.64 36.53 -15.02
N LYS A 186 -44.63 36.88 -14.21
CA LYS A 186 -45.81 37.62 -14.67
C LYS A 186 -45.77 39.04 -14.12
N ALA A 187 -45.94 40.00 -15.01
CA ALA A 187 -45.89 41.43 -14.69
C ALA A 187 -47.13 41.97 -13.97
N ASP A 188 -48.30 41.28 -14.11
CA ASP A 188 -49.57 41.73 -13.51
C ASP A 188 -50.26 40.67 -12.65
N ALA A 189 -50.75 41.09 -11.47
CA ALA A 189 -51.47 40.26 -10.53
C ALA A 189 -52.94 39.89 -10.94
N TYR A 190 -53.42 40.53 -11.98
CA TYR A 190 -54.82 40.36 -12.51
C TYR A 190 -54.80 39.81 -13.92
N GLY A 191 -54.77 38.50 -14.08
CA GLY A 191 -54.87 37.96 -15.42
C GLY A 191 -55.05 36.45 -15.42
N SER A 192 -55.95 36.01 -16.28
CA SER A 192 -56.48 34.66 -16.50
C SER A 192 -55.49 33.51 -16.43
N ALA A 193 -56.05 32.38 -16.09
CA ALA A 193 -55.40 31.09 -15.88
C ALA A 193 -54.50 30.69 -17.07
N VAL A 194 -53.31 30.23 -16.75
CA VAL A 194 -52.36 29.56 -17.66
C VAL A 194 -53.07 28.35 -18.28
N ALA A 195 -53.16 28.31 -19.59
CA ALA A 195 -53.62 27.13 -20.33
C ALA A 195 -52.44 26.12 -20.41
N GLY A 196 -52.46 25.12 -19.53
CA GLY A 196 -51.54 23.98 -19.48
C GLY A 196 -51.96 23.04 -18.36
N ALA A 197 -51.79 21.76 -18.52
CA ALA A 197 -52.17 20.75 -17.53
C ALA A 197 -51.41 21.00 -16.21
N THR A 198 -52.13 21.64 -15.26
CA THR A 198 -51.63 21.86 -13.90
C THR A 198 -52.31 20.87 -12.96
N THR A 199 -51.51 20.04 -12.28
CA THR A 199 -52.00 19.32 -11.11
C THR A 199 -51.91 20.24 -9.90
N THR A 200 -52.97 20.28 -9.10
CA THR A 200 -52.99 20.99 -7.80
C THR A 200 -52.69 19.99 -6.69
N ASP A 201 -51.90 20.40 -5.70
CA ASP A 201 -51.72 19.64 -4.48
C ASP A 201 -52.95 19.70 -3.57
N SER A 202 -52.98 18.93 -2.51
CA SER A 202 -54.05 18.91 -1.52
C SER A 202 -54.27 20.26 -0.80
N SER A 203 -53.35 21.21 -0.94
CA SER A 203 -53.41 22.57 -0.37
C SER A 203 -53.78 23.64 -1.39
N GLY A 204 -54.13 23.26 -2.64
CA GLY A 204 -54.56 24.17 -3.70
C GLY A 204 -53.41 24.86 -4.46
N ASN A 205 -52.14 24.50 -4.18
CA ASN A 205 -50.98 25.01 -4.91
C ASN A 205 -50.84 24.30 -6.26
N ARG A 206 -50.52 25.04 -7.30
CA ARG A 206 -50.27 24.50 -8.63
C ARG A 206 -48.89 23.85 -8.69
N ILE A 207 -48.86 22.58 -9.05
CA ILE A 207 -47.62 21.82 -9.29
C ILE A 207 -47.50 21.62 -10.80
N GLN A 208 -46.39 22.04 -11.39
CA GLN A 208 -46.04 21.76 -12.76
C GLN A 208 -44.78 20.86 -12.76
N THR A 209 -44.91 19.70 -13.36
CA THR A 209 -43.76 18.79 -13.52
C THR A 209 -42.88 19.32 -14.64
N LEU A 210 -41.60 19.56 -14.34
CA LEU A 210 -40.61 19.97 -15.31
C LEU A 210 -39.98 18.72 -15.96
N GLU A 211 -40.15 18.58 -17.26
CA GLU A 211 -39.49 17.55 -18.05
C GLU A 211 -38.33 18.15 -18.86
N PRO A 212 -37.20 17.43 -19.04
CA PRO A 212 -36.12 17.91 -19.87
C PRO A 212 -36.58 18.15 -21.31
N GLY A 213 -36.30 19.37 -21.84
CA GLY A 213 -36.70 19.74 -23.20
C GLY A 213 -38.12 20.33 -23.37
N MET A 214 -38.83 20.54 -22.27
CA MET A 214 -40.16 21.18 -22.30
C MET A 214 -40.05 22.66 -22.69
N ILE A 215 -40.78 23.08 -23.73
CA ILE A 215 -40.87 24.48 -24.16
C ILE A 215 -42.27 24.99 -23.70
N PRO A 216 -42.34 25.78 -22.60
CA PRO A 216 -43.62 26.36 -22.18
C PRO A 216 -44.07 27.48 -23.13
N TYR A 217 -45.35 27.48 -23.46
CA TYR A 217 -45.96 28.62 -24.18
C TYR A 217 -46.33 29.71 -23.15
N LEU A 218 -45.91 30.92 -23.43
CA LEU A 218 -46.11 32.10 -22.61
C LEU A 218 -47.41 32.84 -22.99
N ASN A 219 -48.11 33.36 -22.00
CA ASN A 219 -49.20 34.28 -22.23
C ASN A 219 -48.71 35.71 -22.33
N VAL A 220 -49.60 36.59 -22.85
CA VAL A 220 -49.29 38.02 -22.93
C VAL A 220 -49.00 38.59 -21.52
N GLY A 221 -47.82 39.21 -21.37
CA GLY A 221 -47.35 39.77 -20.09
C GLY A 221 -46.52 38.83 -19.25
N GLU A 222 -46.21 37.62 -19.70
CA GLU A 222 -45.24 36.72 -19.09
C GLU A 222 -43.89 36.86 -19.73
N ASP A 223 -42.85 36.86 -18.92
CA ASP A 223 -41.44 36.94 -19.37
C ASP A 223 -40.68 35.75 -18.85
N ILE A 224 -39.70 35.30 -19.60
CA ILE A 224 -38.82 34.19 -19.26
C ILE A 224 -37.55 34.70 -18.59
N LYS A 225 -37.35 34.32 -17.32
CA LYS A 225 -36.05 34.45 -16.71
C LYS A 225 -35.34 33.10 -16.69
N VAL A 226 -34.33 32.97 -17.52
CA VAL A 226 -33.40 31.85 -17.42
C VAL A 226 -32.59 32.05 -16.14
N VAL A 227 -32.75 31.16 -15.19
CA VAL A 227 -31.86 31.09 -14.02
C VAL A 227 -30.65 30.28 -14.46
N ASP A 228 -29.65 31.01 -14.94
CA ASP A 228 -28.32 30.46 -15.09
C ASP A 228 -27.68 30.42 -13.69
N PRO A 229 -27.38 29.24 -13.11
CA PRO A 229 -26.66 29.13 -11.85
C PRO A 229 -25.22 29.60 -12.06
N LYS A 230 -25.03 30.94 -12.23
CA LYS A 230 -23.72 31.58 -12.38
C LYS A 230 -22.83 31.21 -11.20
N GLY A 231 -21.69 30.62 -11.47
CA GLY A 231 -20.66 30.31 -10.47
C GLY A 231 -20.32 28.83 -10.31
N ARG A 232 -20.99 27.91 -11.02
CA ARG A 232 -20.66 26.50 -11.03
C ARG A 232 -20.08 26.04 -12.37
N GLY A 233 -19.16 26.84 -12.92
CA GLY A 233 -18.42 26.45 -14.12
C GLY A 233 -17.44 25.31 -13.83
N GLY A 234 -17.11 24.52 -14.85
CA GLY A 234 -16.17 23.39 -14.73
C GLY A 234 -14.84 23.75 -14.08
N GLU A 235 -14.41 25.01 -14.14
CA GLU A 235 -13.21 25.52 -13.47
C GLU A 235 -13.34 25.53 -11.94
N THR A 236 -14.51 25.93 -11.40
CA THR A 236 -14.75 25.96 -9.95
C THR A 236 -14.81 24.54 -9.38
N PHE A 237 -15.49 23.63 -10.08
CA PHE A 237 -15.55 22.21 -9.72
C PHE A 237 -14.17 21.58 -9.73
N GLY A 238 -13.43 21.71 -10.84
CA GLY A 238 -12.09 21.17 -10.99
C GLY A 238 -11.10 21.76 -9.97
N GLY A 239 -11.20 23.06 -9.69
CA GLY A 239 -10.36 23.75 -8.70
C GLY A 239 -10.55 23.21 -7.29
N MET A 240 -11.79 23.05 -6.83
CA MET A 240 -12.09 22.51 -5.51
C MET A 240 -11.69 21.04 -5.39
N LEU A 241 -12.04 20.21 -6.38
CA LEU A 241 -11.66 18.79 -6.45
C LEU A 241 -10.14 18.63 -6.37
N ASN A 242 -9.40 19.34 -7.21
CA ASN A 242 -7.94 19.30 -7.22
C ASN A 242 -7.32 19.80 -5.91
N GLY A 243 -7.93 20.82 -5.28
CA GLY A 243 -7.51 21.34 -3.98
C GLY A 243 -7.62 20.27 -2.88
N LEU A 244 -8.77 19.60 -2.77
CA LEU A 244 -8.99 18.53 -1.79
C LEU A 244 -8.04 17.33 -2.04
N LEU A 245 -7.89 16.91 -3.28
CA LEU A 245 -7.02 15.80 -3.63
C LEU A 245 -5.53 16.09 -3.36
N ARG A 246 -5.09 17.34 -3.54
CA ARG A 246 -3.73 17.77 -3.17
C ARG A 246 -3.52 17.75 -1.67
N ILE A 247 -4.51 18.18 -0.88
CA ILE A 247 -4.45 18.14 0.58
C ILE A 247 -4.36 16.68 1.05
N ILE A 248 -5.18 15.80 0.48
CA ILE A 248 -5.15 14.35 0.76
C ILE A 248 -3.77 13.78 0.42
N GLY A 249 -3.26 14.03 -0.77
CA GLY A 249 -1.93 13.57 -1.19
C GLY A 249 -0.81 14.06 -0.28
N ALA A 250 -0.80 15.36 0.04
CA ALA A 250 0.18 15.95 0.94
C ALA A 250 0.13 15.35 2.35
N SER A 251 -1.07 15.11 2.89
CA SER A 251 -1.26 14.49 4.21
C SER A 251 -0.80 13.03 4.26
N LEU A 252 -0.86 12.33 3.13
CA LEU A 252 -0.35 10.96 2.97
C LEU A 252 1.13 10.92 2.53
N GLY A 253 1.78 12.07 2.35
CA GLY A 253 3.14 12.14 1.82
C GLY A 253 3.27 11.61 0.38
N MET A 254 2.18 11.62 -0.39
CA MET A 254 2.12 11.11 -1.75
C MET A 254 1.96 12.26 -2.74
N PRO A 255 2.80 12.35 -3.79
CA PRO A 255 2.61 13.31 -4.86
C PRO A 255 1.23 13.17 -5.51
N TYR A 256 0.62 14.31 -5.85
CA TYR A 256 -0.70 14.39 -6.48
C TYR A 256 -0.79 13.55 -7.76
N GLU A 257 0.23 13.60 -8.59
CA GLU A 257 0.33 12.89 -9.86
C GLU A 257 0.28 11.37 -9.67
N LEU A 258 0.87 10.85 -8.60
CA LEU A 258 0.83 9.43 -8.25
C LEU A 258 -0.51 9.03 -7.65
N LEU A 259 -1.09 9.90 -6.81
CA LEU A 259 -2.38 9.64 -6.17
C LEU A 259 -3.50 9.47 -7.21
N LEU A 260 -3.54 10.35 -8.20
CA LEU A 260 -4.54 10.34 -9.27
C LEU A 260 -4.11 9.57 -10.52
N LYS A 261 -2.82 9.24 -10.64
CA LYS A 261 -2.21 8.74 -11.88
C LYS A 261 -2.41 9.70 -13.06
N ASP A 262 -2.46 11.00 -12.76
CA ASP A 262 -2.68 12.07 -13.74
C ASP A 262 -1.42 12.92 -13.90
N PHE A 263 -0.77 12.78 -15.04
CA PHE A 263 0.42 13.51 -15.43
C PHE A 263 0.13 14.54 -16.55
N SER A 264 -1.15 14.79 -16.88
CA SER A 264 -1.56 15.64 -18.00
C SER A 264 -1.10 17.10 -17.87
N GLN A 265 -0.94 17.58 -16.62
CA GLN A 265 -0.55 18.97 -16.31
C GLN A 265 0.93 19.09 -15.94
N THR A 266 1.73 18.04 -16.15
CA THR A 266 3.14 18.03 -15.76
C THR A 266 4.04 17.96 -16.98
N ASN A 267 5.20 18.63 -16.93
CA ASN A 267 6.28 18.41 -17.87
C ASN A 267 7.14 17.20 -17.42
N TYR A 268 8.02 16.73 -18.30
CA TYR A 268 8.90 15.59 -18.05
C TYR A 268 9.70 15.72 -16.72
N SER A 269 10.25 16.91 -16.46
CA SER A 269 11.05 17.14 -15.25
C SER A 269 10.23 17.07 -13.98
N SER A 270 9.04 17.67 -13.96
CA SER A 270 8.11 17.62 -12.84
C SER A 270 7.56 16.22 -12.59
N ALA A 271 7.18 15.51 -13.66
CA ALA A 271 6.73 14.12 -13.57
C ALA A 271 7.82 13.20 -12.99
N ARG A 272 9.06 13.37 -13.44
CA ARG A 272 10.21 12.64 -12.91
C ARG A 272 10.44 12.95 -11.42
N ALA A 273 10.38 14.21 -11.01
CA ALA A 273 10.52 14.60 -9.61
C ALA A 273 9.42 13.97 -8.73
N ALA A 274 8.16 13.98 -9.17
CA ALA A 274 7.05 13.34 -8.47
C ALA A 274 7.25 11.81 -8.34
N LEU A 275 7.68 11.14 -9.41
CA LEU A 275 7.99 9.71 -9.38
C LEU A 275 9.12 9.38 -8.41
N LEU A 276 10.21 10.16 -8.39
CA LEU A 276 11.33 9.95 -7.47
C LEU A 276 10.92 10.17 -6.01
N GLU A 277 10.10 11.18 -5.72
CA GLU A 277 9.60 11.42 -4.36
C GLU A 277 8.68 10.28 -3.88
N GLY A 278 7.77 9.82 -4.74
CA GLY A 278 6.95 8.65 -4.43
C GLY A 278 7.78 7.39 -4.21
N ARG A 279 8.83 7.15 -5.01
CA ARG A 279 9.76 6.03 -4.82
C ARG A 279 10.45 6.06 -3.45
N ARG A 280 10.87 7.25 -2.96
CA ARG A 280 11.46 7.41 -1.62
C ARG A 280 10.50 6.97 -0.52
N MET A 281 9.25 7.41 -0.59
CA MET A 281 8.21 7.01 0.36
C MET A 281 8.00 5.48 0.34
N PHE A 282 7.85 4.88 -0.84
CA PHE A 282 7.66 3.43 -0.95
C PHE A 282 8.88 2.63 -0.48
N MET A 283 10.10 3.09 -0.74
CA MET A 283 11.32 2.46 -0.21
C MET A 283 11.37 2.50 1.32
N GLN A 284 10.96 3.61 1.92
CA GLN A 284 10.89 3.74 3.38
C GLN A 284 9.90 2.73 3.98
N TRP A 285 8.69 2.64 3.42
CA TRP A 285 7.68 1.67 3.84
C TRP A 285 8.16 0.24 3.65
N ARG A 286 8.74 -0.08 2.50
CA ARG A 286 9.29 -1.41 2.21
C ARG A 286 10.39 -1.79 3.19
N GLY A 287 11.35 -0.91 3.44
CA GLY A 287 12.42 -1.16 4.39
C GLY A 287 11.92 -1.32 5.83
N TRP A 288 10.92 -0.54 6.24
CA TRP A 288 10.28 -0.70 7.54
C TRP A 288 9.56 -2.05 7.64
N PHE A 289 8.75 -2.39 6.65
CA PHE A 289 7.97 -3.64 6.62
C PHE A 289 8.87 -4.88 6.60
N ALA A 290 9.92 -4.87 5.78
CA ALA A 290 10.90 -5.94 5.73
C ALA A 290 11.53 -6.19 7.12
N ARG A 291 11.97 -5.13 7.81
CA ARG A 291 12.56 -5.26 9.15
C ARG A 291 11.55 -5.70 10.23
N LYS A 292 10.29 -5.26 10.14
CA LYS A 292 9.29 -5.51 11.19
C LYS A 292 8.51 -6.80 11.00
N PHE A 293 8.33 -7.24 9.75
CA PHE A 293 7.58 -8.43 9.39
C PHE A 293 8.49 -9.54 8.82
N CYS A 294 9.18 -9.28 7.72
CA CYS A 294 9.91 -10.35 7.02
C CYS A 294 11.09 -10.86 7.84
N GLN A 295 11.85 -9.98 8.48
CA GLN A 295 13.03 -10.36 9.26
C GLN A 295 12.69 -11.31 10.45
N PRO A 296 11.72 -11.04 11.31
CA PRO A 296 11.34 -11.98 12.37
C PRO A 296 10.84 -13.33 11.84
N VAL A 297 10.14 -13.33 10.71
CA VAL A 297 9.67 -14.55 10.06
C VAL A 297 10.84 -15.37 9.51
N TRP A 298 11.78 -14.71 8.83
CA TRP A 298 13.03 -15.32 8.36
C TRP A 298 13.79 -16.03 9.49
N GLU A 299 13.96 -15.35 10.60
CA GLU A 299 14.66 -15.91 11.78
C GLU A 299 13.97 -17.16 12.32
N MET A 300 12.62 -17.17 12.36
CA MET A 300 11.85 -18.33 12.80
C MET A 300 11.96 -19.52 11.83
N VAL A 301 11.99 -19.26 10.55
CA VAL A 301 12.11 -20.28 9.50
C VAL A 301 13.50 -20.90 9.51
N LEU A 302 14.54 -20.08 9.59
CA LEU A 302 15.91 -20.54 9.67
C LEU A 302 16.20 -21.35 10.95
N GLU A 303 15.64 -20.93 12.09
CA GLU A 303 15.74 -21.69 13.35
C GLU A 303 15.14 -23.09 13.19
N GLU A 304 13.97 -23.22 12.57
CA GLU A 304 13.37 -24.53 12.33
C GLU A 304 14.18 -25.36 11.34
N ALA A 305 14.69 -24.73 10.27
CA ALA A 305 15.53 -25.41 9.28
C ALA A 305 16.80 -25.97 9.91
N TRP A 306 17.43 -25.20 10.80
CA TRP A 306 18.60 -25.67 11.54
C TRP A 306 18.25 -26.83 12.48
N LEU A 307 17.14 -26.74 13.24
CA LEU A 307 16.68 -27.82 14.13
C LEU A 307 16.35 -29.11 13.36
N ARG A 308 16.01 -29.02 12.10
CA ARG A 308 15.74 -30.17 11.22
C ARG A 308 16.97 -30.63 10.42
N GLY A 309 18.11 -29.97 10.54
CA GLY A 309 19.33 -30.28 9.77
C GLY A 309 19.29 -29.90 8.32
N LEU A 310 18.37 -29.00 7.90
CA LEU A 310 18.29 -28.45 6.54
C LEU A 310 19.20 -27.22 6.35
N PHE A 311 19.65 -26.63 7.44
CA PHE A 311 20.58 -25.53 7.50
C PHE A 311 21.73 -25.92 8.42
N GLU A 312 22.93 -26.13 7.86
CA GLU A 312 24.04 -26.82 8.53
C GLU A 312 25.00 -25.86 9.27
N ALA A 313 24.47 -24.83 9.93
CA ALA A 313 25.29 -23.95 10.77
C ALA A 313 25.77 -24.70 12.04
N GLN A 314 27.01 -24.47 12.45
CA GLN A 314 27.62 -25.15 13.62
C GLN A 314 26.89 -24.84 14.93
N ASP A 315 26.63 -23.56 15.23
CA ASP A 315 25.92 -23.11 16.42
C ASP A 315 25.02 -21.93 16.07
N PHE A 316 23.75 -22.25 15.80
CA PHE A 316 22.77 -21.24 15.38
C PHE A 316 22.51 -20.20 16.47
N TYR A 317 22.44 -20.60 17.72
CA TYR A 317 22.07 -19.66 18.79
C TYR A 317 23.20 -18.71 19.16
N ARG A 318 24.46 -19.19 19.09
CA ARG A 318 25.61 -18.34 19.33
C ARG A 318 25.77 -17.27 18.24
N ASP A 319 25.61 -17.69 16.99
CA ASP A 319 25.93 -16.86 15.83
C ASP A 319 24.65 -16.34 15.12
N ARG A 320 23.52 -16.36 15.83
CA ARG A 320 22.17 -16.05 15.28
C ARG A 320 22.12 -14.73 14.53
N GLU A 321 22.67 -13.64 15.09
CA GLU A 321 22.59 -12.31 14.50
C GLU A 321 23.27 -12.27 13.12
N GLU A 322 24.39 -12.98 12.97
CA GLU A 322 25.10 -13.03 11.70
C GLU A 322 24.47 -14.02 10.71
N LEU A 323 24.07 -15.20 11.19
CA LEU A 323 23.42 -16.22 10.36
C LEU A 323 22.07 -15.76 9.81
N CYS A 324 21.33 -14.99 10.59
CA CYS A 324 20.03 -14.45 10.18
C CYS A 324 20.12 -13.11 9.45
N ARG A 325 21.34 -12.58 9.24
CA ARG A 325 21.56 -11.33 8.51
C ARG A 325 21.20 -11.51 7.04
N VAL A 326 20.29 -10.69 6.55
CA VAL A 326 19.77 -10.79 5.17
C VAL A 326 19.51 -9.41 4.58
N SER A 327 19.70 -9.29 3.28
CA SER A 327 19.30 -8.13 2.50
C SER A 327 17.98 -8.42 1.78
N TRP A 328 16.98 -7.58 2.01
CA TRP A 328 15.67 -7.72 1.38
C TRP A 328 15.65 -6.98 0.05
N VAL A 329 15.72 -7.71 -1.04
CA VAL A 329 15.62 -7.17 -2.40
C VAL A 329 14.15 -7.17 -2.80
N GLY A 330 13.59 -5.99 -3.03
CA GLY A 330 12.21 -5.88 -3.50
C GLY A 330 12.15 -5.79 -5.02
N GLY A 331 10.96 -5.84 -5.60
CA GLY A 331 10.75 -5.63 -7.02
C GLY A 331 11.40 -4.32 -7.50
N GLY A 332 12.04 -4.38 -8.65
CA GLY A 332 12.74 -3.24 -9.24
C GLY A 332 11.80 -2.13 -9.70
N TRP A 333 12.34 -0.93 -9.78
CA TRP A 333 11.63 0.21 -10.35
C TRP A 333 11.88 0.25 -11.85
N GLY A 334 10.81 0.43 -12.64
CA GLY A 334 10.97 0.71 -14.06
C GLY A 334 11.78 1.97 -14.30
N TRP A 335 12.59 1.99 -15.34
CA TRP A 335 13.35 3.18 -15.73
C TRP A 335 12.41 4.27 -16.29
N VAL A 336 12.68 5.52 -15.95
CA VAL A 336 12.03 6.68 -16.56
C VAL A 336 12.78 7.08 -17.82
N ASP A 337 14.12 7.05 -17.77
CA ASP A 337 15.03 7.28 -18.90
C ASP A 337 16.09 6.17 -18.90
N PRO A 338 15.86 5.06 -19.61
CA PRO A 338 16.75 3.90 -19.55
C PRO A 338 18.21 4.19 -19.86
N VAL A 339 18.48 5.04 -20.85
CA VAL A 339 19.85 5.33 -21.29
C VAL A 339 20.60 6.10 -20.19
N LYS A 340 20.03 7.22 -19.74
CA LYS A 340 20.67 8.06 -18.72
C LYS A 340 20.78 7.36 -17.36
N GLU A 341 19.79 6.55 -16.98
CA GLU A 341 19.83 5.83 -15.71
C GLU A 341 20.90 4.74 -15.74
N VAL A 342 21.04 3.98 -16.83
CA VAL A 342 22.10 2.98 -16.98
C VAL A 342 23.50 3.62 -17.03
N GLU A 343 23.66 4.76 -17.73
CA GLU A 343 24.91 5.52 -17.75
C GLU A 343 25.27 6.05 -16.35
N ALA A 344 24.29 6.58 -15.62
CA ALA A 344 24.49 7.06 -14.25
C ALA A 344 24.90 5.93 -13.31
N SER A 345 24.25 4.77 -13.37
CA SER A 345 24.60 3.57 -12.59
C SER A 345 26.01 3.09 -12.93
N LYS A 346 26.36 3.05 -14.22
CA LYS A 346 27.71 2.70 -14.64
C LYS A 346 28.77 3.64 -14.05
N LEU A 347 28.54 4.95 -14.17
CA LEU A 347 29.46 5.96 -13.61
C LEU A 347 29.55 5.86 -12.08
N ALA A 348 28.43 5.62 -11.39
CA ALA A 348 28.41 5.44 -9.94
C ALA A 348 29.29 4.26 -9.50
N VAL A 349 29.20 3.13 -10.20
CA VAL A 349 30.04 1.96 -9.93
C VAL A 349 31.52 2.24 -10.28
N ASP A 350 31.81 2.85 -11.45
CA ASP A 350 33.14 3.17 -11.90
C ASP A 350 33.87 4.14 -10.94
N TYR A 351 33.17 5.09 -10.34
CA TYR A 351 33.71 6.02 -9.34
C TYR A 351 33.66 5.50 -7.89
N GLY A 352 33.17 4.28 -7.65
CA GLY A 352 33.07 3.69 -6.31
C GLY A 352 32.01 4.34 -5.41
N LEU A 353 31.03 5.04 -5.99
CA LEU A 353 29.90 5.64 -5.27
C LEU A 353 28.78 4.63 -5.02
N SER A 354 28.75 3.54 -5.79
CA SER A 354 27.80 2.44 -5.67
C SER A 354 28.52 1.13 -5.98
N THR A 355 27.85 0.01 -5.70
CA THR A 355 28.35 -1.33 -6.03
C THR A 355 27.43 -2.02 -7.03
N LEU A 356 27.98 -3.02 -7.75
CA LEU A 356 27.16 -3.82 -8.66
C LEU A 356 25.99 -4.50 -7.94
N ALA A 357 26.19 -4.89 -6.68
CA ALA A 357 25.17 -5.48 -5.83
C ALA A 357 24.03 -4.48 -5.51
N GLU A 358 24.36 -3.23 -5.19
CA GLU A 358 23.36 -2.18 -4.91
C GLU A 358 22.58 -1.81 -6.16
N GLU A 359 23.24 -1.67 -7.31
CA GLU A 359 22.57 -1.37 -8.58
C GLU A 359 21.65 -2.51 -9.01
N ALA A 360 22.10 -3.77 -8.90
CA ALA A 360 21.29 -4.93 -9.19
C ALA A 360 20.06 -5.02 -8.25
N ALA A 361 20.27 -4.81 -6.94
CA ALA A 361 19.19 -4.80 -5.94
C ALA A 361 18.17 -3.68 -6.21
N GLY A 362 18.61 -2.51 -6.68
CA GLY A 362 17.75 -1.41 -7.14
C GLY A 362 16.85 -1.82 -8.31
N GLN A 363 17.28 -2.75 -9.15
CA GLN A 363 16.51 -3.33 -10.25
C GLN A 363 15.73 -4.60 -9.85
N GLY A 364 15.75 -4.98 -8.57
CA GLY A 364 15.05 -6.16 -8.07
C GLY A 364 15.72 -7.48 -8.42
N ARG A 365 17.03 -7.47 -8.62
CA ARG A 365 17.83 -8.64 -9.00
C ARG A 365 18.91 -8.91 -7.97
N ASP A 366 19.23 -10.17 -7.76
CA ASP A 366 20.46 -10.57 -7.10
C ASP A 366 21.63 -10.48 -8.08
N TRP A 367 22.75 -9.91 -7.65
CA TRP A 367 23.91 -9.70 -8.52
C TRP A 367 24.69 -11.00 -8.74
N GLU A 368 24.79 -11.89 -7.73
CA GLU A 368 25.46 -13.19 -7.85
C GLU A 368 24.70 -14.09 -8.81
N GLU A 369 23.36 -14.22 -8.64
CA GLU A 369 22.49 -14.94 -9.57
C GLU A 369 22.58 -14.39 -11.00
N THR A 370 22.60 -13.05 -11.13
CA THR A 370 22.71 -12.40 -12.44
C THR A 370 24.04 -12.73 -13.12
N LEU A 371 25.14 -12.79 -12.37
CA LEU A 371 26.45 -13.18 -12.92
C LEU A 371 26.51 -14.67 -13.28
N GLU A 372 25.99 -15.55 -12.44
CA GLU A 372 25.90 -16.99 -12.69
C GLU A 372 25.05 -17.26 -13.95
N GLN A 373 23.90 -16.59 -14.07
CA GLN A 373 23.04 -16.70 -15.26
C GLN A 373 23.77 -16.21 -16.53
N ARG A 374 24.46 -15.07 -16.47
CA ARG A 374 25.24 -14.55 -17.61
C ARG A 374 26.38 -15.49 -18.00
N GLN A 375 27.03 -16.13 -17.06
CA GLN A 375 28.06 -17.14 -17.35
C GLN A 375 27.46 -18.30 -18.13
N GLN A 376 26.35 -18.88 -17.66
CA GLN A 376 25.65 -19.98 -18.33
C GLN A 376 25.21 -19.59 -19.74
N GLU A 377 24.67 -18.39 -19.91
CA GLU A 377 24.29 -17.86 -21.23
C GLU A 377 25.49 -17.73 -22.17
N GLN A 378 26.62 -17.21 -21.68
CA GLN A 378 27.82 -17.07 -22.49
C GLN A 378 28.40 -18.44 -22.91
N GLU A 379 28.41 -19.41 -22.02
CA GLU A 379 28.82 -20.78 -22.33
C GLU A 379 27.93 -21.40 -23.38
N ARG A 380 26.59 -21.23 -23.22
CA ARG A 380 25.61 -21.76 -24.17
C ARG A 380 25.69 -21.10 -25.55
N ILE A 381 25.93 -19.78 -25.59
CA ILE A 381 26.13 -19.03 -26.85
C ILE A 381 27.39 -19.54 -27.58
N LYS A 382 28.48 -19.79 -26.87
CA LYS A 382 29.70 -20.36 -27.44
C LYS A 382 29.46 -21.77 -27.98
N GLU A 383 28.77 -22.65 -27.24
CA GLU A 383 28.42 -24.00 -27.66
C GLU A 383 27.61 -24.01 -28.95
N LEU A 384 26.68 -23.06 -29.08
CA LEU A 384 25.80 -22.92 -30.25
C LEU A 384 26.48 -22.21 -31.43
N GLY A 385 27.70 -21.72 -31.28
CA GLY A 385 28.43 -20.99 -32.31
C GLY A 385 27.78 -19.62 -32.66
N LEU A 386 26.98 -19.05 -31.75
CA LEU A 386 26.34 -17.76 -31.96
C LEU A 386 27.31 -16.62 -31.64
N ALA A 387 27.30 -15.58 -32.49
CA ALA A 387 28.05 -14.37 -32.21
C ALA A 387 27.28 -13.52 -31.14
N ILE A 388 27.95 -13.19 -30.03
CA ILE A 388 27.44 -12.17 -29.12
C ILE A 388 27.55 -10.82 -29.86
N PRO A 389 26.44 -10.05 -30.01
CA PRO A 389 26.55 -8.71 -30.54
C PRO A 389 27.58 -7.94 -29.71
N ALA A 390 28.66 -7.48 -30.34
CA ALA A 390 29.61 -6.60 -29.67
C ALA A 390 28.85 -5.43 -29.05
N ALA A 391 29.16 -5.10 -27.80
CA ALA A 391 28.56 -3.96 -27.12
C ALA A 391 28.62 -2.77 -28.08
N VAL A 392 27.46 -2.19 -28.40
CA VAL A 392 27.35 -1.03 -29.28
C VAL A 392 28.21 0.05 -28.64
N LYS A 393 29.32 0.39 -29.30
CA LYS A 393 30.14 1.53 -28.88
C LYS A 393 29.22 2.73 -28.92
N SER A 394 29.14 3.48 -27.84
CA SER A 394 28.41 4.75 -27.78
C SER A 394 28.67 5.55 -29.05
N PRO A 395 27.64 6.12 -29.70
CA PRO A 395 27.88 7.00 -30.85
C PRO A 395 28.85 8.11 -30.43
N PRO A 396 29.79 8.52 -31.30
CA PRO A 396 30.70 9.62 -30.97
C PRO A 396 29.88 10.85 -30.58
N GLU A 397 30.27 11.53 -29.50
CA GLU A 397 29.66 12.79 -29.09
C GLU A 397 29.55 13.74 -30.30
N PRO A 398 28.37 14.36 -30.50
CA PRO A 398 28.25 15.38 -31.53
C PRO A 398 29.24 16.51 -31.19
N PRO A 399 29.94 17.07 -32.23
CA PRO A 399 30.92 18.12 -32.00
C PRO A 399 30.23 19.29 -31.26
N ALA A 400 30.91 19.77 -30.22
CA ALA A 400 30.47 20.91 -29.43
C ALA A 400 30.07 22.04 -30.35
N GLN A 401 28.80 22.45 -30.32
CA GLN A 401 28.36 23.64 -31.05
C GLN A 401 29.06 24.83 -30.40
N GLU A 402 29.99 25.42 -31.15
CA GLU A 402 30.55 26.72 -30.83
C GLU A 402 29.41 27.69 -30.62
N GLN A 403 29.20 28.14 -29.39
CA GLN A 403 28.34 29.28 -29.07
C GLN A 403 28.99 30.49 -29.74
N ARG A 404 28.51 30.87 -30.92
CA ARG A 404 28.79 32.18 -31.47
C ARG A 404 28.10 33.21 -30.59
N GLN A 405 28.91 34.13 -30.14
CA GLN A 405 28.61 35.35 -29.40
C GLN A 405 27.49 36.19 -30.02
#